data_5cd96b59b40878d8b74fad1a066566a9
#
_entry.id   5cd96b59b40878d8b74fad1a066566a9
#
_cell.length_a   1.000
_cell.length_b   1.000
_cell.length_c   1.000
_cell.angle_alpha   90.00
_cell.angle_beta   90.00
_cell.angle_gamma   90.00
#
_symmetry.space_group_name_H-M   'P 1'
#
loop_
_entity.id
_entity.type
_entity.pdbx_description
1 polymer ?
#
loop_
_entity_poly.entity_id
_entity_poly.type
_entity_poly.pdbx_seq_one_letter_code
_entity_poly.pdbx_strand_id
1 'polypeptide(L)'
;MLLAIDIGNTNTVLGVFDAEKLERSWRIKTDARSTADELALTFRGLLTDHKITGIAACSTVPAALRELRVMLATYYPDLPTVLVEPGIRTGVSLQYDNPREIGSDRIVNTLAAHHLVDGRPAIVVDFGTTTNFDVVNERGDFLGGALAPGIEISLDALAVRAAQLRAVELVAPTRGPIGKSTVEALQSGVVYGFAGQVDGLVRRLSAALHPQDPAAVEVIATGGLASLVIEHCETVTRHEPDLTLLGLRLMYDRNT
;
A
#
# COMPACT_ATOMS: atom_id res chain seq x y z
N MET A 1 -20.64 -9.04 6.59
CA MET A 1 -19.59 -8.06 6.20
C MET A 1 -18.29 -8.79 5.92
N LEU A 2 -17.52 -8.35 4.95
CA LEU A 2 -16.18 -8.87 4.65
C LEU A 2 -15.14 -8.11 5.48
N LEU A 3 -14.23 -8.84 6.13
CA LEU A 3 -13.05 -8.28 6.77
C LEU A 3 -11.85 -8.41 5.81
N ALA A 4 -11.30 -7.28 5.40
CA ALA A 4 -10.05 -7.19 4.66
C ALA A 4 -8.89 -6.87 5.62
N ILE A 5 -7.76 -7.60 5.50
CA ILE A 5 -6.60 -7.48 6.39
C ILE A 5 -5.34 -7.35 5.54
N ASP A 6 -4.66 -6.23 5.68
CA ASP A 6 -3.33 -6.01 5.09
C ASP A 6 -2.27 -5.92 6.20
N ILE A 7 -1.32 -6.85 6.23
CA ILE A 7 -0.23 -6.85 7.22
C ILE A 7 1.07 -6.46 6.53
N GLY A 8 1.40 -5.19 6.62
CA GLY A 8 2.69 -4.65 6.19
C GLY A 8 3.75 -4.70 7.32
N ASN A 9 4.99 -4.35 6.99
CA ASN A 9 6.10 -4.37 7.95
C ASN A 9 5.93 -3.38 9.12
N THR A 10 5.33 -2.23 8.88
CA THR A 10 5.16 -1.17 9.89
C THR A 10 3.74 -1.16 10.46
N ASN A 11 2.75 -1.30 9.61
CA ASN A 11 1.34 -1.18 9.98
C ASN A 11 0.53 -2.38 9.47
N THR A 12 -0.47 -2.77 10.28
CA THR A 12 -1.55 -3.65 9.88
C THR A 12 -2.81 -2.80 9.68
N VAL A 13 -3.42 -2.91 8.51
CA VAL A 13 -4.65 -2.19 8.16
C VAL A 13 -5.79 -3.19 8.08
N LEU A 14 -6.89 -2.88 8.77
CA LEU A 14 -8.13 -3.64 8.75
C LEU A 14 -9.21 -2.80 8.06
N GLY A 15 -10.04 -3.43 7.25
CA GLY A 15 -11.21 -2.78 6.67
C GLY A 15 -12.42 -3.70 6.72
N VAL A 16 -13.59 -3.14 7.01
CA VAL A 16 -14.86 -3.88 6.98
C VAL A 16 -15.71 -3.34 5.85
N PHE A 17 -16.12 -4.25 4.95
CA PHE A 17 -16.99 -3.93 3.82
C PHE A 17 -18.40 -4.46 4.06
N ASP A 18 -19.39 -3.62 3.75
CA ASP A 18 -20.75 -4.05 3.50
C ASP A 18 -21.00 -4.02 2.00
N ALA A 19 -21.09 -5.19 1.39
CA ALA A 19 -21.04 -5.37 -0.06
C ALA A 19 -19.78 -4.66 -0.64
N GLU A 20 -19.96 -3.62 -1.45
CA GLU A 20 -18.85 -2.90 -2.09
C GLU A 20 -18.33 -1.71 -1.25
N LYS A 21 -19.09 -1.29 -0.25
CA LYS A 21 -18.80 -0.09 0.53
C LYS A 21 -17.88 -0.40 1.70
N LEU A 22 -16.75 0.29 1.77
CA LEU A 22 -15.92 0.31 2.97
C LEU A 22 -16.62 1.11 4.06
N GLU A 23 -17.09 0.42 5.11
CA GLU A 23 -17.80 1.06 6.22
C GLU A 23 -16.84 1.67 7.23
N ARG A 24 -15.73 0.98 7.47
CA ARG A 24 -14.71 1.44 8.41
C ARG A 24 -13.36 0.81 8.14
N SER A 25 -12.30 1.55 8.42
CA SER A 25 -10.94 1.03 8.46
C SER A 25 -10.23 1.40 9.75
N TRP A 26 -9.25 0.59 10.13
CA TRP A 26 -8.37 0.81 11.29
C TRP A 26 -6.94 0.53 10.88
N ARG A 27 -6.03 1.30 11.46
CA ARG A 27 -4.59 1.11 11.31
C ARG A 27 -3.98 0.88 12.67
N ILE A 28 -3.29 -0.23 12.84
CA ILE A 28 -2.56 -0.59 14.05
C ILE A 28 -1.11 -0.86 13.70
N LYS A 29 -0.22 -0.76 14.68
CA LYS A 29 1.18 -1.10 14.49
C LYS A 29 1.32 -2.62 14.27
N THR A 30 2.14 -3.03 13.31
CA THR A 30 2.51 -4.44 13.16
C THR A 30 3.56 -4.81 14.21
N ASP A 31 3.28 -5.84 15.01
CA ASP A 31 4.29 -6.53 15.80
C ASP A 31 4.46 -7.95 15.24
N ALA A 32 5.60 -8.20 14.62
CA ALA A 32 5.92 -9.51 14.04
C ALA A 32 6.07 -10.63 15.07
N ARG A 33 6.06 -10.29 16.38
CA ARG A 33 6.15 -11.24 17.50
C ARG A 33 4.80 -11.48 18.18
N SER A 34 3.75 -10.80 17.76
CA SER A 34 2.40 -11.06 18.28
C SER A 34 1.99 -12.50 18.02
N THR A 35 1.44 -13.12 19.05
CA THR A 35 0.83 -14.46 18.96
C THR A 35 -0.55 -14.41 18.31
N ALA A 36 -1.06 -15.55 17.87
CA ALA A 36 -2.41 -15.68 17.33
C ALA A 36 -3.49 -15.16 18.32
N ASP A 37 -3.31 -15.40 19.63
CA ASP A 37 -4.25 -14.97 20.65
C ASP A 37 -4.25 -13.46 20.85
N GLU A 38 -3.07 -12.82 20.80
CA GLU A 38 -2.94 -11.35 20.87
C GLU A 38 -3.58 -10.67 19.66
N LEU A 39 -3.38 -11.25 18.46
CA LEU A 39 -4.07 -10.78 17.25
C LEU A 39 -5.59 -10.91 17.40
N ALA A 40 -6.08 -12.05 17.90
CA ALA A 40 -7.51 -12.27 18.14
C ALA A 40 -8.11 -11.27 19.12
N LEU A 41 -7.42 -10.97 20.22
CA LEU A 41 -7.84 -9.96 21.19
C LEU A 41 -7.93 -8.57 20.56
N THR A 42 -6.91 -8.18 19.79
CA THR A 42 -6.86 -6.89 19.11
C THR A 42 -8.00 -6.77 18.09
N PHE A 43 -8.19 -7.78 17.26
CA PHE A 43 -9.25 -7.77 16.23
C PHE A 43 -10.65 -7.76 16.85
N ARG A 44 -10.90 -8.57 17.87
CA ARG A 44 -12.17 -8.54 18.60
C ARG A 44 -12.49 -7.15 19.16
N GLY A 45 -11.51 -6.47 19.74
CA GLY A 45 -11.69 -5.12 20.26
C GLY A 45 -12.11 -4.10 19.21
N LEU A 46 -11.56 -4.22 17.98
CA LEU A 46 -11.88 -3.33 16.88
C LEU A 46 -13.19 -3.70 16.16
N LEU A 47 -13.53 -4.99 16.11
CA LEU A 47 -14.64 -5.53 15.33
C LEU A 47 -15.93 -5.75 16.13
N THR A 48 -16.02 -5.27 17.36
CA THR A 48 -17.11 -5.57 18.33
C THR A 48 -18.51 -5.37 17.73
N ASP A 49 -18.72 -4.35 16.91
CA ASP A 49 -20.03 -3.99 16.35
C ASP A 49 -20.25 -4.55 14.92
N HIS A 50 -19.34 -5.42 14.44
CA HIS A 50 -19.36 -5.87 13.05
C HIS A 50 -19.54 -7.40 12.98
N LYS A 51 -20.60 -7.87 12.31
CA LYS A 51 -20.79 -9.29 12.03
C LYS A 51 -20.01 -9.68 10.79
N ILE A 52 -18.82 -10.24 10.98
CA ILE A 52 -17.97 -10.73 9.89
C ILE A 52 -18.52 -12.04 9.33
N THR A 53 -18.61 -12.15 8.01
CA THR A 53 -19.11 -13.32 7.27
C THR A 53 -18.10 -13.88 6.27
N GLY A 54 -16.96 -13.20 6.09
CA GLY A 54 -15.87 -13.63 5.23
C GLY A 54 -14.61 -12.83 5.51
N ILE A 55 -13.46 -13.36 5.14
CA ILE A 55 -12.16 -12.75 5.41
C ILE A 55 -11.29 -12.80 4.16
N ALA A 56 -10.65 -11.68 3.81
CA ALA A 56 -9.57 -11.62 2.83
C ALA A 56 -8.33 -11.02 3.47
N ALA A 57 -7.16 -11.62 3.24
CA ALA A 57 -5.95 -11.09 3.84
C ALA A 57 -4.72 -11.24 2.93
N CYS A 58 -3.81 -10.28 3.03
CA CYS A 58 -2.45 -10.38 2.53
C CYS A 58 -1.43 -10.00 3.59
N SER A 59 -0.20 -10.45 3.43
CA SER A 59 0.89 -10.04 4.31
C SER A 59 2.23 -10.13 3.58
N THR A 60 3.07 -9.14 3.83
CA THR A 60 4.49 -9.15 3.43
C THR A 60 5.41 -9.57 4.59
N VAL A 61 4.85 -9.94 5.76
CA VAL A 61 5.59 -10.33 6.98
C VAL A 61 5.37 -11.81 7.29
N PRO A 62 6.31 -12.71 6.95
CA PRO A 62 6.10 -14.16 7.07
C PRO A 62 5.74 -14.63 8.49
N ALA A 63 6.35 -14.03 9.53
CA ALA A 63 6.06 -14.38 10.92
C ALA A 63 4.61 -14.00 11.30
N ALA A 64 4.18 -12.79 10.96
CA ALA A 64 2.81 -12.34 11.22
C ALA A 64 1.77 -13.13 10.41
N LEU A 65 2.09 -13.51 9.16
CA LEU A 65 1.21 -14.34 8.34
C LEU A 65 1.00 -15.73 8.96
N ARG A 66 2.04 -16.32 9.55
CA ARG A 66 1.91 -17.61 10.27
C ARG A 66 0.94 -17.49 11.42
N GLU A 67 1.11 -16.48 12.27
CA GLU A 67 0.22 -16.26 13.42
C GLU A 67 -1.21 -15.88 13.00
N LEU A 68 -1.34 -15.12 11.91
CA LEU A 68 -2.66 -14.83 11.32
C LEU A 68 -3.39 -16.12 10.91
N ARG A 69 -2.71 -17.07 10.25
CA ARG A 69 -3.32 -18.36 9.89
C ARG A 69 -3.81 -19.14 11.11
N VAL A 70 -2.99 -19.20 12.17
CA VAL A 70 -3.37 -19.86 13.42
C VAL A 70 -4.58 -19.16 14.03
N MET A 71 -4.57 -17.84 14.08
CA MET A 71 -5.66 -17.03 14.61
C MET A 71 -6.96 -17.27 13.84
N LEU A 72 -6.91 -17.24 12.49
CA LEU A 72 -8.09 -17.47 11.66
C LEU A 72 -8.64 -18.89 11.83
N ALA A 73 -7.79 -19.90 11.84
CA ALA A 73 -8.20 -21.29 12.04
C ALA A 73 -8.81 -21.54 13.44
N THR A 74 -8.34 -20.83 14.46
CA THR A 74 -8.79 -21.02 15.85
C THR A 74 -10.06 -20.24 16.17
N TYR A 75 -10.14 -18.99 15.70
CA TYR A 75 -11.20 -18.07 16.12
C TYR A 75 -12.27 -17.80 15.07
N TYR A 76 -12.00 -18.15 13.80
CA TYR A 76 -12.90 -17.98 12.66
C TYR A 76 -12.97 -19.22 11.75
N PRO A 77 -13.06 -20.46 12.32
CA PRO A 77 -12.91 -21.71 11.55
C PRO A 77 -13.96 -21.91 10.45
N ASP A 78 -15.16 -21.34 10.65
CA ASP A 78 -16.30 -21.52 9.76
C ASP A 78 -16.46 -20.41 8.73
N LEU A 79 -15.59 -19.38 8.75
CA LEU A 79 -15.70 -18.29 7.81
C LEU A 79 -14.92 -18.56 6.51
N PRO A 80 -15.53 -18.34 5.35
CA PRO A 80 -14.81 -18.32 4.08
C PRO A 80 -13.63 -17.37 4.16
N THR A 81 -12.42 -17.89 3.91
CA THR A 81 -11.18 -17.12 4.07
C THR A 81 -10.33 -17.22 2.82
N VAL A 82 -9.91 -16.06 2.31
CA VAL A 82 -9.02 -15.91 1.16
C VAL A 82 -7.72 -15.28 1.64
N LEU A 83 -6.63 -16.07 1.65
CA LEU A 83 -5.27 -15.58 1.88
C LEU A 83 -4.56 -15.41 0.54
N VAL A 84 -4.01 -14.22 0.28
CA VAL A 84 -3.32 -13.93 -0.97
C VAL A 84 -1.92 -14.55 -0.93
N GLU A 85 -1.83 -15.77 -1.47
CA GLU A 85 -0.65 -16.61 -1.48
C GLU A 85 -0.51 -17.33 -2.83
N PRO A 86 0.65 -17.94 -3.12
CA PRO A 86 0.82 -18.73 -4.34
C PRO A 86 -0.26 -19.82 -4.49
N GLY A 87 -0.90 -19.84 -5.65
CA GLY A 87 -1.98 -20.79 -5.97
C GLY A 87 -3.39 -20.21 -5.94
N ILE A 88 -3.57 -18.99 -5.40
CA ILE A 88 -4.86 -18.31 -5.45
C ILE A 88 -5.11 -17.70 -6.84
N ARG A 89 -6.38 -17.59 -7.24
CA ARG A 89 -6.77 -16.92 -8.48
C ARG A 89 -6.73 -15.41 -8.31
N THR A 90 -5.61 -14.79 -8.66
CA THR A 90 -5.45 -13.33 -8.55
C THR A 90 -6.17 -12.56 -9.65
N GLY A 91 -6.29 -13.12 -10.84
CA GLY A 91 -6.75 -12.42 -12.03
C GLY A 91 -5.76 -11.38 -12.56
N VAL A 92 -4.54 -11.37 -12.01
CA VAL A 92 -3.42 -10.52 -12.43
C VAL A 92 -2.37 -11.42 -13.06
N SER A 93 -2.01 -11.14 -14.30
CA SER A 93 -0.86 -11.77 -14.95
C SER A 93 0.42 -11.05 -14.51
N LEU A 94 1.40 -11.83 -14.05
CA LEU A 94 2.66 -11.30 -13.53
C LEU A 94 3.74 -11.41 -14.62
N GLN A 95 3.99 -10.32 -15.34
CA GLN A 95 5.05 -10.19 -16.36
C GLN A 95 6.36 -9.79 -15.68
N TYR A 96 6.89 -10.67 -14.83
CA TYR A 96 8.06 -10.43 -14.00
C TYR A 96 8.97 -11.65 -14.01
N ASP A 97 10.29 -11.45 -14.04
CA ASP A 97 11.27 -12.54 -14.19
C ASP A 97 11.12 -13.60 -13.11
N ASN A 98 10.92 -13.18 -11.85
CA ASN A 98 10.65 -14.06 -10.74
C ASN A 98 9.37 -13.63 -9.99
N PRO A 99 8.19 -14.16 -10.37
CA PRO A 99 6.91 -13.79 -9.75
C PRO A 99 6.83 -14.04 -8.24
N ARG A 100 7.69 -14.90 -7.69
CA ARG A 100 7.72 -15.20 -6.24
C ARG A 100 8.32 -14.08 -5.40
N GLU A 101 9.01 -13.13 -6.02
CA GLU A 101 9.60 -11.96 -5.35
C GLU A 101 8.60 -10.81 -5.19
N ILE A 102 7.44 -10.90 -5.85
CA ILE A 102 6.42 -9.86 -5.79
C ILE A 102 5.64 -10.00 -4.49
N GLY A 103 5.62 -8.94 -3.68
CA GLY A 103 4.79 -8.88 -2.48
C GLY A 103 3.30 -9.03 -2.81
N SER A 104 2.56 -9.73 -1.95
CA SER A 104 1.13 -9.96 -2.14
C SER A 104 0.31 -8.66 -2.18
N ASP A 105 0.73 -7.64 -1.45
CA ASP A 105 0.18 -6.28 -1.47
C ASP A 105 0.24 -5.65 -2.86
N ARG A 106 1.36 -5.78 -3.57
CA ARG A 106 1.53 -5.24 -4.93
C ARG A 106 0.60 -5.92 -5.94
N ILE A 107 0.38 -7.23 -5.82
CA ILE A 107 -0.57 -7.98 -6.65
C ILE A 107 -2.00 -7.49 -6.38
N VAL A 108 -2.34 -7.32 -5.12
CA VAL A 108 -3.64 -6.82 -4.67
C VAL A 108 -3.87 -5.39 -5.17
N ASN A 109 -2.87 -4.52 -5.03
CA ASN A 109 -2.92 -3.13 -5.53
C ASN A 109 -3.07 -3.07 -7.06
N THR A 110 -2.41 -3.97 -7.80
CA THR A 110 -2.57 -4.09 -9.26
C THR A 110 -4.00 -4.40 -9.66
N LEU A 111 -4.64 -5.38 -8.99
CA LEU A 111 -6.03 -5.72 -9.25
C LEU A 111 -6.97 -4.54 -8.97
N ALA A 112 -6.77 -3.85 -7.84
CA ALA A 112 -7.56 -2.67 -7.48
C ALA A 112 -7.37 -1.53 -8.47
N ALA A 113 -6.13 -1.24 -8.85
CA ALA A 113 -5.82 -0.19 -9.80
C ALA A 113 -6.49 -0.43 -11.15
N HIS A 114 -6.36 -1.64 -11.72
CA HIS A 114 -7.00 -2.00 -12.98
C HIS A 114 -8.53 -1.85 -12.92
N HIS A 115 -9.15 -2.26 -11.80
CA HIS A 115 -10.59 -2.08 -11.58
C HIS A 115 -10.99 -0.60 -11.57
N LEU A 116 -10.21 0.26 -10.92
CA LEU A 116 -10.51 1.68 -10.76
C LEU A 116 -10.33 2.50 -12.04
N VAL A 117 -9.43 2.08 -12.92
CA VAL A 117 -9.12 2.83 -14.15
C VAL A 117 -9.88 2.34 -15.39
N ASP A 118 -10.74 1.34 -15.22
CA ASP A 118 -11.61 0.80 -16.27
C ASP A 118 -10.83 0.43 -17.56
N GLY A 119 -9.77 -0.36 -17.39
CA GLY A 119 -8.95 -0.88 -18.50
C GLY A 119 -7.96 0.11 -19.09
N ARG A 120 -7.72 1.28 -18.46
CA ARG A 120 -6.62 2.18 -18.83
C ARG A 120 -5.30 1.70 -18.22
N PRO A 121 -4.15 2.05 -18.83
CA PRO A 121 -2.87 1.79 -18.18
C PRO A 121 -2.72 2.63 -16.92
N ALA A 122 -2.05 2.07 -15.90
CA ALA A 122 -1.89 2.76 -14.62
C ALA A 122 -0.49 2.57 -14.02
N ILE A 123 -0.11 3.50 -13.17
CA ILE A 123 1.02 3.39 -12.24
C ILE A 123 0.47 3.59 -10.84
N VAL A 124 0.71 2.61 -9.97
CA VAL A 124 0.42 2.76 -8.53
C VAL A 124 1.67 3.26 -7.84
N VAL A 125 1.56 4.35 -7.11
CA VAL A 125 2.61 4.89 -6.24
C VAL A 125 2.21 4.64 -4.80
N ASP A 126 2.87 3.70 -4.13
CA ASP A 126 2.58 3.35 -2.74
C ASP A 126 3.66 3.94 -1.80
N PHE A 127 3.23 4.85 -0.93
CA PHE A 127 4.07 5.51 0.08
C PHE A 127 4.04 4.72 1.40
N GLY A 128 4.68 3.57 1.39
CA GLY A 128 4.86 2.67 2.54
C GLY A 128 6.25 2.75 3.15
N THR A 129 6.72 1.61 3.68
CA THR A 129 8.11 1.41 4.15
C THR A 129 9.11 1.67 3.01
N THR A 130 8.74 1.29 1.80
CA THR A 130 9.37 1.71 0.54
C THR A 130 8.40 2.60 -0.23
N THR A 131 8.91 3.40 -1.17
CA THR A 131 8.07 4.05 -2.18
C THR A 131 8.09 3.17 -3.42
N ASN A 132 6.97 2.48 -3.67
CA ASN A 132 6.82 1.54 -4.78
C ASN A 132 6.14 2.22 -5.96
N PHE A 133 6.56 1.85 -7.16
CA PHE A 133 5.95 2.27 -8.42
C PHE A 133 5.59 1.00 -9.19
N ASP A 134 4.32 0.62 -9.20
CA ASP A 134 3.82 -0.59 -9.83
C ASP A 134 3.15 -0.25 -11.16
N VAL A 135 3.66 -0.85 -12.24
CA VAL A 135 3.20 -0.57 -13.60
C VAL A 135 2.18 -1.61 -14.03
N VAL A 136 1.01 -1.14 -14.43
CA VAL A 136 -0.14 -1.96 -14.83
C VAL A 136 -0.55 -1.58 -16.26
N ASN A 137 -0.60 -2.55 -17.17
CA ASN A 137 -1.06 -2.30 -18.54
C ASN A 137 -2.60 -2.30 -18.65
N GLU A 138 -3.13 -2.04 -19.85
CA GLU A 138 -4.57 -1.99 -20.15
C GLU A 138 -5.29 -3.32 -19.89
N ARG A 139 -4.57 -4.45 -19.88
CA ARG A 139 -5.13 -5.78 -19.60
C ARG A 139 -5.14 -6.13 -18.12
N GLY A 140 -4.60 -5.25 -17.25
CA GLY A 140 -4.42 -5.52 -15.84
C GLY A 140 -3.20 -6.40 -15.51
N ASP A 141 -2.25 -6.59 -16.45
CA ASP A 141 -1.02 -7.31 -16.17
C ASP A 141 -0.07 -6.42 -15.33
N PHE A 142 0.55 -6.99 -14.32
CA PHE A 142 1.66 -6.38 -13.60
C PHE A 142 2.96 -6.50 -14.41
N LEU A 143 3.54 -5.37 -14.80
CA LEU A 143 4.74 -5.34 -15.64
C LEU A 143 6.05 -5.14 -14.85
N GLY A 144 5.97 -4.98 -13.54
CA GLY A 144 7.09 -4.57 -12.71
C GLY A 144 7.00 -3.10 -12.34
N GLY A 145 8.14 -2.43 -12.19
CA GLY A 145 8.16 -1.01 -11.82
C GLY A 145 9.46 -0.57 -11.17
N ALA A 146 9.37 0.34 -10.20
CA ALA A 146 10.53 0.84 -9.47
C ALA A 146 10.30 0.76 -7.95
N LEU A 147 11.38 0.60 -7.21
CA LEU A 147 11.40 0.63 -5.74
C LEU A 147 12.40 1.70 -5.29
N ALA A 148 11.96 2.56 -4.40
CA ALA A 148 12.80 3.55 -3.75
C ALA A 148 12.67 3.47 -2.22
N PRO A 149 13.64 3.98 -1.45
CA PRO A 149 13.48 4.09 -0.01
C PRO A 149 12.22 4.91 0.34
N GLY A 150 11.50 4.48 1.37
CA GLY A 150 10.36 5.24 1.88
C GLY A 150 10.79 6.50 2.64
N ILE A 151 9.84 7.38 2.91
CA ILE A 151 10.07 8.68 3.56
C ILE A 151 10.65 8.49 4.97
N GLU A 152 10.01 7.65 5.80
CA GLU A 152 10.47 7.40 7.18
C GLU A 152 11.86 6.78 7.22
N ILE A 153 12.12 5.75 6.41
CA ILE A 153 13.44 5.11 6.32
C ILE A 153 14.52 6.11 5.91
N SER A 154 14.22 7.00 4.97
CA SER A 154 15.17 8.01 4.51
C SER A 154 15.51 9.00 5.61
N LEU A 155 14.52 9.43 6.41
CA LEU A 155 14.74 10.30 7.56
C LEU A 155 15.49 9.62 8.70
N ASP A 156 15.14 8.37 9.00
CA ASP A 156 15.83 7.57 10.02
C ASP A 156 17.30 7.39 9.65
N ALA A 157 17.59 7.08 8.38
CA ALA A 157 18.96 6.96 7.89
C ALA A 157 19.74 8.27 8.03
N LEU A 158 19.11 9.42 7.77
CA LEU A 158 19.71 10.74 7.99
C LEU A 158 19.94 11.00 9.48
N ALA A 159 18.98 10.72 10.35
CA ALA A 159 19.09 10.92 11.79
C ALA A 159 20.22 10.09 12.43
N VAL A 160 20.36 8.83 11.96
CA VAL A 160 21.44 7.93 12.45
C VAL A 160 22.82 8.34 11.96
N ARG A 161 22.94 8.84 10.72
CA ARG A 161 24.24 9.11 10.09
C ARG A 161 24.72 10.56 10.19
N ALA A 162 23.81 11.49 10.39
CA ALA A 162 24.12 12.91 10.52
C ALA A 162 24.02 13.34 12.00
N ALA A 163 25.17 13.47 12.66
CA ALA A 163 25.32 13.64 14.12
C ALA A 163 24.55 14.82 14.77
N GLN A 164 23.92 15.69 13.99
CA GLN A 164 23.19 16.86 14.49
C GLN A 164 21.72 16.93 14.03
N LEU A 165 21.22 15.93 13.27
CA LEU A 165 19.83 15.93 12.80
C LEU A 165 18.95 15.17 13.79
N ARG A 166 18.01 15.88 14.41
CA ARG A 166 17.00 15.29 15.29
C ARG A 166 15.80 14.79 14.45
N ALA A 167 15.00 13.90 15.02
CA ALA A 167 13.73 13.55 14.44
C ALA A 167 12.90 14.83 14.22
N VAL A 168 12.40 15.01 13.00
CA VAL A 168 11.64 16.17 12.56
C VAL A 168 10.21 15.72 12.25
N GLU A 169 9.24 16.53 12.68
CA GLU A 169 7.85 16.29 12.33
C GLU A 169 7.65 16.36 10.81
N LEU A 170 6.96 15.36 10.28
CA LEU A 170 6.67 15.21 8.84
C LEU A 170 5.49 16.10 8.45
N VAL A 171 5.77 17.37 8.18
CA VAL A 171 4.80 18.35 7.68
C VAL A 171 5.42 19.15 6.55
N ALA A 172 4.58 19.67 5.65
CA ALA A 172 5.04 20.56 4.60
C ALA A 172 5.57 21.89 5.19
N PRO A 173 6.69 22.44 4.66
CA PRO A 173 7.24 23.67 5.18
C PRO A 173 6.31 24.87 4.89
N THR A 174 6.00 25.65 5.92
CA THR A 174 5.02 26.74 5.84
C THR A 174 5.49 27.94 5.01
N ARG A 175 6.81 28.09 4.79
CA ARG A 175 7.42 29.23 4.07
C ARG A 175 7.82 28.92 2.62
N GLY A 176 7.39 27.72 2.11
CA GLY A 176 7.76 27.25 0.78
C GLY A 176 9.11 26.52 0.75
N PRO A 177 9.70 26.29 -0.44
CA PRO A 177 10.80 25.36 -0.61
C PRO A 177 12.15 25.82 -0.03
N ILE A 178 12.32 27.10 0.30
CA ILE A 178 13.57 27.64 0.85
C ILE A 178 13.49 27.66 2.38
N GLY A 179 13.91 26.56 3.03
CA GLY A 179 14.00 26.49 4.49
C GLY A 179 15.00 27.47 5.08
N LYS A 180 14.63 28.13 6.19
CA LYS A 180 15.46 29.07 6.92
C LYS A 180 16.02 28.51 8.22
N SER A 181 15.74 27.25 8.49
CA SER A 181 16.30 26.46 9.60
C SER A 181 16.59 25.04 9.09
N THR A 182 17.40 24.28 9.86
CA THR A 182 17.67 22.88 9.53
C THR A 182 16.37 22.04 9.47
N VAL A 183 15.42 22.31 10.36
CA VAL A 183 14.11 21.64 10.37
C VAL A 183 13.34 21.95 9.08
N GLU A 184 13.18 23.22 8.72
CA GLU A 184 12.48 23.60 7.48
C GLU A 184 13.21 23.08 6.22
N ALA A 185 14.55 23.07 6.22
CA ALA A 185 15.33 22.53 5.11
C ALA A 185 15.12 21.03 4.94
N LEU A 186 15.04 20.26 6.05
CA LEU A 186 14.71 18.84 6.04
C LEU A 186 13.27 18.60 5.55
N GLN A 187 12.30 19.32 6.08
CA GLN A 187 10.90 19.23 5.66
C GLN A 187 10.77 19.54 4.15
N SER A 188 11.43 20.58 3.68
CA SER A 188 11.47 20.94 2.26
C SER A 188 12.10 19.84 1.41
N GLY A 189 13.26 19.34 1.82
CA GLY A 189 13.96 18.26 1.12
C GLY A 189 13.14 16.97 1.05
N VAL A 190 12.40 16.65 2.11
CA VAL A 190 11.51 15.48 2.14
C VAL A 190 10.31 15.71 1.24
N VAL A 191 9.51 16.71 1.49
CA VAL A 191 8.24 16.90 0.77
C VAL A 191 8.47 17.12 -0.73
N TYR A 192 9.26 18.13 -1.09
CA TYR A 192 9.51 18.43 -2.50
C TYR A 192 10.47 17.46 -3.17
N GLY A 193 11.39 16.85 -2.39
CA GLY A 193 12.29 15.82 -2.91
C GLY A 193 11.54 14.54 -3.30
N PHE A 194 10.61 14.07 -2.45
CA PHE A 194 9.77 12.91 -2.79
C PHE A 194 8.76 13.24 -3.89
N ALA A 195 8.18 14.44 -3.92
CA ALA A 195 7.33 14.87 -5.03
C ALA A 195 8.11 14.86 -6.36
N GLY A 196 9.31 15.42 -6.39
CA GLY A 196 10.18 15.39 -7.57
C GLY A 196 10.62 13.97 -7.96
N GLN A 197 10.84 13.08 -6.99
CA GLN A 197 11.12 11.66 -7.25
C GLN A 197 9.94 10.98 -7.93
N VAL A 198 8.72 11.19 -7.40
CA VAL A 198 7.48 10.65 -7.97
C VAL A 198 7.31 11.13 -9.40
N ASP A 199 7.31 12.43 -9.61
CA ASP A 199 7.12 13.01 -10.94
C ASP A 199 8.18 12.56 -11.94
N GLY A 200 9.43 12.50 -11.49
CA GLY A 200 10.55 12.06 -12.33
C GLY A 200 10.47 10.59 -12.75
N LEU A 201 10.06 9.69 -11.85
CA LEU A 201 9.89 8.27 -12.14
C LEU A 201 8.61 8.01 -12.94
N VAL A 202 7.50 8.61 -12.55
CA VAL A 202 6.22 8.47 -13.25
C VAL A 202 6.35 8.88 -14.71
N ARG A 203 6.95 10.04 -15.03
CA ARG A 203 7.16 10.47 -16.41
C ARG A 203 7.97 9.46 -17.25
N ARG A 204 9.00 8.82 -16.66
CA ARG A 204 9.79 7.80 -17.32
C ARG A 204 9.02 6.49 -17.52
N LEU A 205 8.31 6.05 -16.50
CA LEU A 205 7.51 4.82 -16.54
C LEU A 205 6.34 4.97 -17.51
N SER A 206 5.63 6.11 -17.50
CA SER A 206 4.53 6.39 -18.43
C SER A 206 5.02 6.42 -19.89
N ALA A 207 6.16 7.04 -20.15
CA ALA A 207 6.75 7.06 -21.49
C ALA A 207 7.18 5.66 -21.97
N ALA A 208 7.60 4.79 -21.05
CA ALA A 208 7.94 3.41 -21.38
C ALA A 208 6.70 2.53 -21.57
N LEU A 209 5.67 2.72 -20.74
CA LEU A 209 4.42 1.95 -20.75
C LEU A 209 3.57 2.30 -21.99
N HIS A 210 3.38 3.59 -22.24
CA HIS A 210 2.50 4.10 -23.29
C HIS A 210 3.19 5.21 -24.11
N PRO A 211 4.17 4.84 -25.00
CA PRO A 211 5.03 5.81 -25.70
C PRO A 211 4.27 6.78 -26.61
N GLN A 212 3.11 6.38 -27.12
CA GLN A 212 2.30 7.21 -28.03
C GLN A 212 1.56 8.33 -27.31
N ASP A 213 1.13 8.07 -26.07
CA ASP A 213 0.40 9.03 -25.23
C ASP A 213 0.70 8.75 -23.74
N PRO A 214 1.85 9.18 -23.22
CA PRO A 214 2.17 9.00 -21.80
C PRO A 214 1.19 9.66 -20.83
N ALA A 215 0.42 10.65 -21.31
CA ALA A 215 -0.58 11.35 -20.51
C ALA A 215 -1.87 10.53 -20.27
N ALA A 216 -2.09 9.48 -21.07
CA ALA A 216 -3.21 8.55 -20.87
C ALA A 216 -3.01 7.60 -19.68
N VAL A 217 -1.80 7.52 -19.12
CA VAL A 217 -1.49 6.66 -17.97
C VAL A 217 -2.04 7.29 -16.70
N GLU A 218 -2.93 6.58 -16.03
CA GLU A 218 -3.46 6.99 -14.72
C GLU A 218 -2.42 6.76 -13.61
N VAL A 219 -2.31 7.69 -12.68
CA VAL A 219 -1.36 7.61 -11.57
C VAL A 219 -2.10 7.63 -10.25
N ILE A 220 -2.14 6.47 -9.61
CA ILE A 220 -2.87 6.27 -8.35
C ILE A 220 -1.86 6.28 -7.20
N ALA A 221 -2.01 7.23 -6.29
CA ALA A 221 -1.24 7.27 -5.05
C ALA A 221 -1.97 6.57 -3.91
N THR A 222 -1.26 5.78 -3.13
CA THR A 222 -1.73 5.09 -1.92
C THR A 222 -0.65 5.10 -0.85
N GLY A 223 -0.94 4.48 0.30
CA GLY A 223 0.00 4.39 1.42
C GLY A 223 -0.18 5.49 2.46
N GLY A 224 0.36 5.22 3.65
CA GLY A 224 0.10 6.06 4.84
C GLY A 224 0.66 7.47 4.79
N LEU A 225 1.68 7.71 3.96
CA LEU A 225 2.34 9.01 3.82
C LEU A 225 2.01 9.72 2.50
N ALA A 226 1.11 9.16 1.69
CA ALA A 226 0.74 9.74 0.41
C ALA A 226 0.28 11.21 0.55
N SER A 227 -0.63 11.49 1.50
CA SER A 227 -1.19 12.83 1.72
C SER A 227 -0.16 13.93 2.01
N LEU A 228 1.03 13.55 2.52
CA LEU A 228 2.11 14.51 2.77
C LEU A 228 2.72 15.06 1.48
N VAL A 229 2.72 14.26 0.41
CA VAL A 229 3.54 14.50 -0.79
C VAL A 229 2.69 14.83 -2.01
N ILE A 230 1.53 14.18 -2.16
CA ILE A 230 0.74 14.21 -3.40
C ILE A 230 0.25 15.60 -3.80
N GLU A 231 0.00 16.50 -2.84
CA GLU A 231 -0.39 17.89 -3.13
C GLU A 231 0.73 18.69 -3.85
N HIS A 232 1.95 18.16 -3.82
CA HIS A 232 3.14 18.74 -4.46
C HIS A 232 3.61 17.95 -5.68
N CYS A 233 2.88 16.90 -6.07
CA CYS A 233 3.14 16.12 -7.27
C CYS A 233 2.34 16.66 -8.45
N GLU A 234 2.98 16.72 -9.62
CA GLU A 234 2.33 17.14 -10.87
C GLU A 234 1.70 15.96 -11.63
N THR A 235 2.15 14.73 -11.36
CA THR A 235 1.78 13.55 -12.15
C THR A 235 0.74 12.65 -11.48
N VAL A 236 0.48 12.81 -10.19
CA VAL A 236 -0.54 12.02 -9.48
C VAL A 236 -1.93 12.49 -9.90
N THR A 237 -2.75 11.57 -10.43
CA THR A 237 -4.11 11.87 -10.89
C THR A 237 -5.18 11.49 -9.88
N ARG A 238 -4.86 10.55 -8.97
CA ARG A 238 -5.84 10.00 -8.02
C ARG A 238 -5.18 9.62 -6.70
N HIS A 239 -5.87 9.87 -5.58
CA HIS A 239 -5.49 9.38 -4.25
C HIS A 239 -6.49 8.34 -3.76
N GLU A 240 -6.02 7.12 -3.51
CA GLU A 240 -6.81 6.00 -2.99
C GLU A 240 -6.14 5.43 -1.75
N PRO A 241 -6.45 5.96 -0.56
CA PRO A 241 -5.80 5.55 0.68
C PRO A 241 -6.11 4.10 1.08
N ASP A 242 -7.24 3.56 0.63
CA ASP A 242 -7.70 2.21 0.94
C ASP A 242 -7.56 1.24 -0.25
N LEU A 243 -6.63 1.50 -1.19
CA LEU A 243 -6.43 0.73 -2.42
C LEU A 243 -6.23 -0.76 -2.13
N THR A 244 -5.37 -1.11 -1.17
CA THR A 244 -5.10 -2.51 -0.81
C THR A 244 -6.33 -3.20 -0.23
N LEU A 245 -7.12 -2.50 0.59
CA LEU A 245 -8.37 -3.05 1.12
C LEU A 245 -9.38 -3.32 0.01
N LEU A 246 -9.52 -2.40 -0.96
CA LEU A 246 -10.35 -2.60 -2.14
C LEU A 246 -9.91 -3.82 -2.94
N GLY A 247 -8.60 -3.97 -3.17
CA GLY A 247 -8.04 -5.10 -3.89
C GLY A 247 -8.29 -6.44 -3.17
N LEU A 248 -8.21 -6.45 -1.83
CA LEU A 248 -8.55 -7.63 -1.03
C LEU A 248 -10.02 -8.01 -1.16
N ARG A 249 -10.95 -7.03 -1.19
CA ARG A 249 -12.36 -7.30 -1.48
C ARG A 249 -12.52 -7.95 -2.86
N LEU A 250 -11.90 -7.40 -3.89
CA LEU A 250 -11.96 -7.96 -5.24
C LEU A 250 -11.35 -9.36 -5.32
N MET A 251 -10.27 -9.63 -4.56
CA MET A 251 -9.69 -10.97 -4.43
C MET A 251 -10.67 -11.94 -3.79
N TYR A 252 -11.37 -11.52 -2.74
CA TYR A 252 -12.40 -12.34 -2.09
C TYR A 252 -13.50 -12.71 -3.06
N ASP A 253 -14.10 -11.75 -3.74
CA ASP A 253 -15.19 -11.96 -4.69
C ASP A 253 -14.82 -12.89 -5.85
N ARG A 254 -13.54 -12.92 -6.22
CA ARG A 254 -13.00 -13.78 -7.29
C ARG A 254 -12.78 -15.24 -6.86
N ASN A 255 -12.68 -15.50 -5.56
CA ASN A 255 -12.29 -16.82 -5.02
C ASN A 255 -13.39 -17.49 -4.19
N THR A 256 -14.48 -16.83 -3.93
CA THR A 256 -15.68 -17.37 -3.24
C THR A 256 -16.90 -17.32 -4.15
#